data_9a9a65f7b92a3baf4ae7633dd48197e9
#
_entry.id   9a9a65f7b92a3baf4ae7633dd48197e9
#
_cell.length_a   1.000
_cell.length_b   1.000
_cell.length_c   1.000
_cell.angle_alpha   90.00
_cell.angle_beta   90.00
_cell.angle_gamma   90.00
#
_symmetry.space_group_name_H-M   'P 1'
#
loop_
_entity.id
_entity.type
_entity.pdbx_description
1 polymer ?
#
loop_
_entity_poly.entity_id
_entity_poly.type
_entity_poly.pdbx_seq_one_letter_code
_entity_poly.pdbx_strand_id
1 'polypeptide(L)'
;MKPDITSAPLILSRKIRGALWPVLGLVLLGLSPNHYPQTEKNTKLLITPKTLKNISLEQRIIIDARSKFKFLMGHIPGAVNLNNWREFTSKKNGIKGFLIEDKTFIADRLAKIGIYPQLSIIIYSDPENPWRTDGRFFWMFERYGFANVAILDGGFDAWKESGGAIETGFQKDPKPSTITKKDIKLNSKVIANKHLIYSILSDKNYILIDNRTQKEYHGAIPYGSPRGGHIPNAMHIHWPDFFNKDGTLKSKPNLFNLIQKAGIQPNQEIIVYCTGGVRSAMAYFVFRYLGFKVRNYDGSWWDWSQDPNLPIEVG
;
A
#
# COMPACT_ATOMS: atom_id res chain seq x y z
N MET A 1 -33.28 -58.38 64.01
CA MET A 1 -32.49 -58.89 65.14
C MET A 1 -31.15 -58.21 65.11
N LYS A 2 -30.87 -57.26 65.98
CA LYS A 2 -29.55 -56.91 66.43
C LYS A 2 -29.03 -58.02 67.34
N PRO A 3 -27.78 -58.16 67.66
CA PRO A 3 -26.89 -57.24 68.35
C PRO A 3 -25.46 -57.26 67.72
N ASP A 4 -24.51 -56.47 67.99
CA ASP A 4 -24.06 -55.55 69.03
C ASP A 4 -22.54 -55.75 69.24
N ILE A 5 -21.84 -54.67 69.31
CA ILE A 5 -20.81 -54.30 70.30
C ILE A 5 -19.32 -54.72 70.07
N THR A 6 -18.47 -53.67 70.03
CA THR A 6 -17.18 -53.40 70.75
C THR A 6 -15.92 -54.01 70.13
N SER A 7 -14.86 -53.28 69.88
CA SER A 7 -13.94 -52.54 70.76
C SER A 7 -12.78 -52.01 69.97
N ALA A 8 -12.31 -50.79 70.25
CA ALA A 8 -11.02 -50.27 69.87
C ALA A 8 -9.93 -50.86 70.77
N PRO A 9 -8.63 -50.81 70.48
CA PRO A 9 -7.81 -49.68 70.94
C PRO A 9 -6.74 -49.17 69.96
N LEU A 10 -6.54 -47.92 70.05
CA LEU A 10 -5.38 -47.02 70.21
C LEU A 10 -3.92 -47.48 69.78
N ILE A 11 -3.26 -46.45 69.22
CA ILE A 11 -1.85 -46.08 69.27
C ILE A 11 -0.98 -46.56 68.09
N LEU A 12 -0.49 -45.69 67.23
CA LEU A 12 0.83 -45.03 67.32
C LEU A 12 1.04 -44.06 66.12
N SER A 13 1.44 -42.89 66.53
CA SER A 13 1.91 -41.82 65.62
C SER A 13 3.13 -42.21 64.80
N ARG A 14 3.17 -41.99 63.52
CA ARG A 14 4.36 -41.73 62.74
C ARG A 14 4.20 -40.53 61.87
N LYS A 15 4.89 -39.45 62.25
CA LYS A 15 5.21 -38.32 61.40
C LYS A 15 5.82 -38.80 60.08
N ILE A 16 5.17 -38.57 58.94
CA ILE A 16 5.83 -38.62 57.64
C ILE A 16 5.82 -37.20 57.11
N ARG A 17 7.03 -36.70 56.92
CA ARG A 17 7.37 -35.38 56.40
C ARG A 17 6.73 -35.15 55.05
N GLY A 18 6.21 -33.95 54.89
CA GLY A 18 5.64 -33.46 53.66
C GLY A 18 6.65 -33.45 52.50
N ALA A 19 6.28 -34.09 51.43
CA ALA A 19 6.85 -33.84 50.13
C ALA A 19 5.97 -32.81 49.44
N LEU A 20 6.46 -31.56 49.36
CA LEU A 20 5.92 -30.53 48.53
C LEU A 20 6.12 -30.96 47.08
N TRP A 21 5.04 -31.33 46.43
CA TRP A 21 5.02 -31.38 44.97
C TRP A 21 4.96 -29.95 44.44
N PRO A 22 5.86 -29.54 43.54
CA PRO A 22 5.68 -28.27 42.85
C PRO A 22 4.48 -28.40 41.90
N VAL A 23 3.47 -27.61 42.17
CA VAL A 23 2.42 -27.33 41.20
C VAL A 23 3.13 -26.66 40.02
N LEU A 24 3.37 -27.43 38.96
CA LEU A 24 3.76 -26.86 37.68
C LEU A 24 2.57 -26.01 37.21
N GLY A 25 2.63 -24.73 37.53
CA GLY A 25 1.78 -23.74 36.91
C GLY A 25 2.07 -23.74 35.40
N LEU A 26 1.16 -24.29 34.61
CA LEU A 26 1.13 -24.06 33.19
C LEU A 26 0.95 -22.56 32.99
N VAL A 27 2.05 -21.86 32.81
CA VAL A 27 2.04 -20.52 32.25
C VAL A 27 1.57 -20.70 30.79
N LEU A 28 0.28 -20.59 30.58
CA LEU A 28 -0.26 -20.27 29.27
C LEU A 28 0.38 -18.94 28.89
N LEU A 29 1.50 -19.02 28.19
CA LEU A 29 2.00 -17.92 27.38
C LEU A 29 0.88 -17.60 26.40
N GLY A 30 0.03 -16.65 26.79
CA GLY A 30 -0.93 -16.06 25.92
C GLY A 30 -0.18 -15.58 24.69
N LEU A 31 -0.41 -16.23 23.56
CA LEU A 31 0.00 -15.72 22.27
C LEU A 31 -0.62 -14.32 22.16
N SER A 32 0.22 -13.32 22.40
CA SER A 32 -0.18 -11.92 22.19
C SER A 32 -0.71 -11.78 20.77
N PRO A 33 -1.91 -11.22 20.60
CA PRO A 33 -2.49 -11.09 19.28
C PRO A 33 -1.61 -10.18 18.43
N ASN A 34 -1.12 -10.73 17.31
CA ASN A 34 -0.73 -10.02 16.10
C ASN A 34 0.21 -8.81 16.30
N HIS A 35 1.50 -9.06 16.45
CA HIS A 35 2.51 -8.02 16.27
C HIS A 35 2.59 -7.65 14.79
N TYR A 36 1.84 -6.63 14.37
CA TYR A 36 2.05 -6.00 13.07
C TYR A 36 3.43 -5.32 13.03
N PRO A 37 4.07 -5.25 11.85
CA PRO A 37 5.41 -4.70 11.73
C PRO A 37 5.47 -3.26 12.29
N GLN A 38 6.13 -3.08 13.42
CA GLN A 38 6.43 -1.77 13.99
C GLN A 38 7.73 -1.28 13.35
N THR A 39 7.67 -0.79 12.11
CA THR A 39 8.88 -0.30 11.45
C THR A 39 8.95 1.21 11.51
N GLU A 40 9.85 1.75 12.32
CA GLU A 40 10.25 3.17 12.31
C GLU A 40 10.75 3.64 10.92
N LYS A 41 11.19 2.70 10.07
CA LYS A 41 11.72 2.97 8.73
C LYS A 41 10.72 3.61 7.76
N ASN A 42 9.42 3.51 8.01
CA ASN A 42 8.38 3.91 7.05
C ASN A 42 7.77 5.29 7.29
N THR A 43 8.22 6.04 8.30
CA THR A 43 7.76 7.43 8.55
C THR A 43 8.17 8.41 7.45
N LYS A 44 9.14 8.04 6.63
CA LYS A 44 9.60 8.87 5.50
C LYS A 44 8.72 8.76 4.25
N LEU A 45 7.80 7.77 4.17
CA LEU A 45 6.96 7.57 2.98
C LEU A 45 5.74 8.50 2.94
N LEU A 46 5.28 8.96 4.11
CA LEU A 46 4.20 9.94 4.27
C LEU A 46 4.76 11.13 5.02
N ILE A 47 4.63 12.32 4.47
CA ILE A 47 5.11 13.56 5.11
C ILE A 47 3.99 14.57 5.28
N THR A 48 4.07 15.35 6.35
CA THR A 48 3.13 16.42 6.60
C THR A 48 3.58 17.73 5.91
N PRO A 49 2.68 18.72 5.72
CA PRO A 49 3.08 20.05 5.26
C PRO A 49 4.18 20.68 6.11
N LYS A 50 4.14 20.48 7.43
CA LYS A 50 5.20 20.96 8.36
C LYS A 50 6.55 20.31 8.01
N THR A 51 6.59 19.01 7.76
CA THR A 51 7.82 18.33 7.38
C THR A 51 8.33 18.84 6.03
N LEU A 52 7.44 19.02 5.05
CA LEU A 52 7.81 19.53 3.72
C LEU A 52 8.46 20.93 3.79
N LYS A 53 7.95 21.83 4.63
CA LYS A 53 8.53 23.17 4.82
C LYS A 53 9.99 23.14 5.31
N ASN A 54 10.40 22.07 6.00
CA ASN A 54 11.73 21.94 6.58
C ASN A 54 12.75 21.20 5.66
N ILE A 55 12.32 20.66 4.51
CA ILE A 55 13.23 20.04 3.54
C ILE A 55 13.73 21.13 2.59
N SER A 56 15.05 21.29 2.41
CA SER A 56 15.59 22.31 1.52
C SER A 56 15.24 22.03 0.05
N LEU A 57 15.20 23.10 -0.75
CA LEU A 57 14.84 23.01 -2.18
C LEU A 57 15.85 22.19 -2.98
N GLU A 58 17.12 22.20 -2.60
CA GLU A 58 18.18 21.45 -3.27
C GLU A 58 18.14 19.96 -3.00
N GLN A 59 17.42 19.54 -1.95
CA GLN A 59 17.33 18.14 -1.53
C GLN A 59 16.07 17.46 -2.01
N ARG A 60 15.16 18.19 -2.66
CA ARG A 60 13.86 17.65 -3.06
C ARG A 60 13.43 18.07 -4.45
N ILE A 61 12.55 17.26 -5.02
CA ILE A 61 11.67 17.65 -6.11
C ILE A 61 10.23 17.39 -5.69
N ILE A 62 9.34 18.32 -5.99
CA ILE A 62 7.93 18.21 -5.68
C ILE A 62 7.17 17.94 -6.98
N ILE A 63 6.38 16.87 -6.99
CA ILE A 63 5.55 16.45 -8.13
C ILE A 63 4.09 16.76 -7.81
N ASP A 64 3.48 17.61 -8.62
CA ASP A 64 2.04 17.85 -8.61
C ASP A 64 1.36 16.89 -9.59
N ALA A 65 0.64 15.91 -9.05
CA ALA A 65 -0.09 14.91 -9.84
C ALA A 65 -1.50 15.34 -10.25
N ARG A 66 -1.89 16.59 -9.96
CA ARG A 66 -3.20 17.15 -10.32
C ARG A 66 -3.26 17.55 -11.80
N SER A 67 -4.46 17.84 -12.29
CA SER A 67 -4.62 18.33 -13.65
C SER A 67 -3.84 19.63 -13.88
N LYS A 68 -3.40 19.84 -15.13
CA LYS A 68 -2.69 21.07 -15.52
C LYS A 68 -3.48 22.34 -15.16
N PHE A 69 -4.80 22.32 -15.30
CA PHE A 69 -5.66 23.43 -14.92
C PHE A 69 -5.55 23.76 -13.43
N LYS A 70 -5.67 22.75 -12.54
CA LYS A 70 -5.54 22.95 -11.09
C LYS A 70 -4.13 23.43 -10.71
N PHE A 71 -3.11 22.93 -11.38
CA PHE A 71 -1.74 23.40 -11.20
C PHE A 71 -1.60 24.91 -11.52
N LEU A 72 -2.12 25.34 -12.67
CA LEU A 72 -2.05 26.75 -13.09
C LEU A 72 -2.79 27.69 -12.14
N MET A 73 -3.88 27.22 -11.54
CA MET A 73 -4.65 28.01 -10.56
C MET A 73 -3.94 28.12 -9.20
N GLY A 74 -3.00 27.25 -8.92
CA GLY A 74 -2.20 27.30 -7.70
C GLY A 74 -1.50 25.98 -7.42
N HIS A 75 -0.21 26.06 -7.08
CA HIS A 75 0.62 24.90 -6.77
C HIS A 75 1.67 25.22 -5.70
N ILE A 76 2.30 24.21 -5.13
CA ILE A 76 3.41 24.38 -4.18
C ILE A 76 4.60 24.95 -4.93
N PRO A 77 5.27 26.01 -4.42
CA PRO A 77 6.41 26.66 -5.08
C PRO A 77 7.47 25.65 -5.51
N GLY A 78 7.90 25.80 -6.77
CA GLY A 78 8.90 24.91 -7.39
C GLY A 78 8.40 23.49 -7.73
N ALA A 79 7.11 23.22 -7.63
CA ALA A 79 6.57 21.95 -8.05
C ALA A 79 6.57 21.78 -9.58
N VAL A 80 6.79 20.55 -10.04
CA VAL A 80 6.67 20.13 -11.43
C VAL A 80 5.34 19.41 -11.64
N ASN A 81 4.55 19.86 -12.61
CA ASN A 81 3.29 19.19 -12.93
C ASN A 81 3.51 17.91 -13.74
N LEU A 82 3.21 16.78 -13.14
CA LEU A 82 3.25 15.46 -13.77
C LEU A 82 1.87 14.81 -13.65
N ASN A 83 0.94 15.28 -14.47
CA ASN A 83 -0.48 14.92 -14.36
C ASN A 83 -0.88 13.69 -15.17
N ASN A 84 -0.06 13.28 -16.13
CA ASN A 84 -0.39 12.21 -17.07
C ASN A 84 0.49 10.97 -16.86
N TRP A 85 0.13 10.13 -15.90
CA TRP A 85 0.82 8.86 -15.66
C TRP A 85 0.84 7.93 -16.89
N ARG A 86 -0.10 8.11 -17.86
CA ARG A 86 -0.16 7.29 -19.07
C ARG A 86 1.05 7.49 -19.97
N GLU A 87 1.78 8.59 -19.84
CA GLU A 87 3.03 8.82 -20.58
C GLU A 87 4.15 7.84 -20.21
N PHE A 88 4.03 7.18 -19.05
CA PHE A 88 4.93 6.13 -18.59
C PHE A 88 4.38 4.73 -18.83
N THR A 89 3.34 4.59 -19.65
CA THR A 89 2.69 3.30 -19.88
C THR A 89 2.65 2.91 -21.34
N SER A 90 2.58 1.62 -21.58
CA SER A 90 2.41 1.00 -22.89
C SER A 90 1.24 0.03 -22.91
N LYS A 91 0.94 -0.49 -24.09
CA LYS A 91 0.02 -1.64 -24.25
C LYS A 91 0.83 -2.92 -24.32
N LYS A 92 0.36 -3.97 -23.64
CA LYS A 92 0.85 -5.34 -23.78
C LYS A 92 -0.35 -6.23 -24.17
N ASN A 93 -0.26 -6.94 -25.28
CA ASN A 93 -1.34 -7.79 -25.79
C ASN A 93 -2.71 -7.08 -25.89
N GLY A 94 -2.73 -5.84 -26.37
CA GLY A 94 -3.93 -5.03 -26.47
C GLY A 94 -4.39 -4.34 -25.18
N ILE A 95 -3.89 -4.76 -24.02
CA ILE A 95 -4.24 -4.21 -22.70
C ILE A 95 -3.37 -3.00 -22.41
N LYS A 96 -4.03 -1.89 -22.05
CA LYS A 96 -3.38 -0.61 -21.75
C LYS A 96 -2.96 -0.51 -20.29
N GLY A 97 -2.00 0.36 -20.00
CA GLY A 97 -1.69 0.81 -18.64
C GLY A 97 -0.49 0.15 -17.99
N PHE A 98 0.19 -0.79 -18.65
CA PHE A 98 1.43 -1.36 -18.14
C PHE A 98 2.57 -0.34 -18.14
N LEU A 99 3.33 -0.28 -17.06
CA LEU A 99 4.52 0.57 -17.02
C LEU A 99 5.52 0.19 -18.11
N ILE A 100 6.10 1.21 -18.74
CA ILE A 100 7.23 1.06 -19.65
C ILE A 100 8.43 0.58 -18.86
N GLU A 101 9.19 -0.38 -19.44
CA GLU A 101 10.38 -0.96 -18.84
C GLU A 101 11.67 -0.62 -19.62
N ASP A 102 11.53 0.14 -20.73
CA ASP A 102 12.67 0.68 -21.46
C ASP A 102 13.37 1.75 -20.61
N LYS A 103 14.53 1.39 -20.10
CA LYS A 103 15.32 2.23 -19.20
C LYS A 103 15.80 3.53 -19.87
N THR A 104 16.04 3.53 -21.17
CA THR A 104 16.47 4.72 -21.91
C THR A 104 15.30 5.70 -21.98
N PHE A 105 14.14 5.23 -22.41
CA PHE A 105 12.91 6.04 -22.43
C PHE A 105 12.59 6.63 -21.05
N ILE A 106 12.67 5.81 -19.99
CA ILE A 106 12.37 6.25 -18.61
C ILE A 106 13.36 7.36 -18.21
N ALA A 107 14.67 7.13 -18.42
CA ALA A 107 15.71 8.11 -18.07
C ALA A 107 15.50 9.43 -18.80
N ASP A 108 15.26 9.41 -20.12
CA ASP A 108 15.05 10.61 -20.94
C ASP A 108 13.82 11.41 -20.47
N ARG A 109 12.73 10.72 -20.08
CA ARG A 109 11.53 11.37 -19.53
C ARG A 109 11.80 12.01 -18.19
N LEU A 110 12.46 11.29 -17.28
CA LEU A 110 12.79 11.77 -15.95
C LEU A 110 13.84 12.89 -15.98
N ALA A 111 14.78 12.84 -16.91
CA ALA A 111 15.74 13.92 -17.14
C ALA A 111 15.04 15.24 -17.46
N LYS A 112 14.08 15.23 -18.39
CA LYS A 112 13.34 16.43 -18.83
C LYS A 112 12.57 17.13 -17.70
N ILE A 113 12.14 16.40 -16.68
CA ILE A 113 11.43 16.95 -15.53
C ILE A 113 12.34 17.21 -14.32
N GLY A 114 13.67 17.09 -14.51
CA GLY A 114 14.66 17.45 -13.48
C GLY A 114 14.80 16.44 -12.34
N ILE A 115 14.46 15.16 -12.56
CA ILE A 115 14.62 14.11 -11.55
C ILE A 115 16.08 13.70 -11.45
N TYR A 116 16.66 13.82 -10.26
CA TYR A 116 17.96 13.27 -9.91
C TYR A 116 17.78 12.10 -8.94
N PRO A 117 18.56 10.99 -9.08
CA PRO A 117 18.38 9.79 -8.23
C PRO A 117 18.54 10.02 -6.74
N GLN A 118 19.31 11.02 -6.33
CA GLN A 118 19.61 11.35 -4.94
C GLN A 118 18.55 12.24 -4.28
N LEU A 119 17.65 12.88 -5.04
CA LEU A 119 16.65 13.77 -4.49
C LEU A 119 15.53 13.01 -3.78
N SER A 120 14.93 13.64 -2.79
CA SER A 120 13.66 13.22 -2.24
C SER A 120 12.52 13.62 -3.19
N ILE A 121 11.79 12.65 -3.70
CA ILE A 121 10.64 12.85 -4.58
C ILE A 121 9.40 12.93 -3.71
N ILE A 122 8.74 14.09 -3.68
CA ILE A 122 7.55 14.33 -2.88
C ILE A 122 6.39 14.55 -3.83
N ILE A 123 5.37 13.73 -3.70
CA ILE A 123 4.24 13.69 -4.62
C ILE A 123 2.99 14.15 -3.89
N TYR A 124 2.19 15.00 -4.51
CA TYR A 124 0.88 15.36 -3.98
C TYR A 124 -0.20 15.36 -5.06
N SER A 125 -1.44 15.20 -4.61
CA SER A 125 -2.65 15.31 -5.41
C SER A 125 -3.71 16.07 -4.63
N ASP A 126 -4.95 16.05 -5.10
CA ASP A 126 -6.11 16.53 -4.34
C ASP A 126 -6.79 15.36 -3.62
N PRO A 127 -7.41 15.60 -2.46
CA PRO A 127 -8.28 14.63 -1.80
C PRO A 127 -9.42 14.13 -2.71
N GLU A 128 -9.95 15.00 -3.55
CA GLU A 128 -11.05 14.72 -4.46
C GLU A 128 -10.64 13.91 -5.72
N ASN A 129 -9.35 13.67 -5.92
CA ASN A 129 -8.90 12.89 -7.09
C ASN A 129 -9.44 11.46 -7.02
N PRO A 130 -10.38 11.07 -7.90
CA PRO A 130 -11.07 9.77 -7.82
C PRO A 130 -10.14 8.59 -8.09
N TRP A 131 -8.91 8.84 -8.53
CA TRP A 131 -7.92 7.82 -8.89
C TRP A 131 -6.69 7.83 -7.99
N ARG A 132 -6.48 8.88 -7.19
CA ARG A 132 -5.28 9.10 -6.37
C ARG A 132 -4.01 8.77 -7.18
N THR A 133 -3.79 9.57 -8.22
CA THR A 133 -2.67 9.39 -9.15
C THR A 133 -1.31 9.61 -8.50
N ASP A 134 -1.25 10.30 -7.36
CA ASP A 134 -0.10 10.37 -6.47
C ASP A 134 0.41 8.97 -6.05
N GLY A 135 -0.49 8.06 -5.69
CA GLY A 135 -0.13 6.67 -5.41
C GLY A 135 0.42 5.94 -6.64
N ARG A 136 -0.12 6.24 -7.83
CA ARG A 136 0.40 5.65 -9.09
C ARG A 136 1.84 6.09 -9.36
N PHE A 137 2.15 7.37 -9.17
CA PHE A 137 3.51 7.89 -9.32
C PHE A 137 4.44 7.37 -8.23
N PHE A 138 3.97 7.29 -6.97
CA PHE A 138 4.75 6.70 -5.88
C PHE A 138 5.22 5.29 -6.23
N TRP A 139 4.29 4.40 -6.60
CA TRP A 139 4.61 3.04 -6.99
C TRP A 139 5.51 2.98 -8.23
N MET A 140 5.28 3.83 -9.22
CA MET A 140 6.11 3.94 -10.43
C MET A 140 7.56 4.26 -10.08
N PHE A 141 7.79 5.25 -9.22
CA PHE A 141 9.16 5.60 -8.81
C PHE A 141 9.83 4.46 -8.03
N GLU A 142 9.12 3.79 -7.10
CA GLU A 142 9.67 2.59 -6.43
C GLU A 142 9.96 1.45 -7.43
N ARG A 143 9.10 1.26 -8.46
CA ARG A 143 9.34 0.29 -9.54
C ARG A 143 10.60 0.63 -10.34
N TYR A 144 10.88 1.90 -10.57
CA TYR A 144 12.05 2.36 -11.29
C TYR A 144 13.32 2.43 -10.43
N GLY A 145 13.22 2.11 -9.14
CA GLY A 145 14.36 1.96 -8.23
C GLY A 145 14.68 3.19 -7.40
N PHE A 146 13.81 4.18 -7.35
CA PHE A 146 13.96 5.33 -6.47
C PHE A 146 13.60 4.96 -5.03
N ALA A 147 14.51 5.26 -4.10
CA ALA A 147 14.35 4.89 -2.69
C ALA A 147 13.71 6.00 -1.84
N ASN A 148 13.86 7.26 -2.25
CA ASN A 148 13.44 8.43 -1.49
C ASN A 148 12.16 9.03 -2.09
N VAL A 149 11.04 8.30 -1.98
CA VAL A 149 9.74 8.74 -2.50
C VAL A 149 8.76 8.87 -1.35
N ALA A 150 8.01 9.97 -1.31
CA ALA A 150 7.01 10.22 -0.28
C ALA A 150 5.74 10.84 -0.88
N ILE A 151 4.61 10.65 -0.20
CA ILE A 151 3.35 11.34 -0.47
C ILE A 151 3.14 12.43 0.59
N LEU A 152 2.68 13.60 0.15
CA LEU A 152 2.25 14.68 1.04
C LEU A 152 0.85 14.36 1.59
N ASP A 153 0.74 14.19 2.89
CA ASP A 153 -0.52 13.85 3.56
C ASP A 153 -1.54 14.98 3.42
N GLY A 154 -2.77 14.63 3.02
CA GLY A 154 -3.84 15.59 2.71
C GLY A 154 -3.59 16.44 1.45
N GLY A 155 -2.48 16.22 0.74
CA GLY A 155 -2.19 16.83 -0.56
C GLY A 155 -2.14 18.35 -0.55
N PHE A 156 -2.65 18.96 -1.65
CA PHE A 156 -2.59 20.41 -1.82
C PHE A 156 -3.48 21.18 -0.83
N ASP A 157 -4.61 20.59 -0.43
CA ASP A 157 -5.51 21.26 0.52
C ASP A 157 -4.88 21.37 1.90
N ALA A 158 -4.29 20.30 2.42
CA ALA A 158 -3.55 20.35 3.68
C ALA A 158 -2.35 21.31 3.63
N TRP A 159 -1.68 21.44 2.47
CA TRP A 159 -0.64 22.45 2.28
C TRP A 159 -1.18 23.87 2.43
N LYS A 160 -2.30 24.19 1.77
CA LYS A 160 -2.98 25.49 1.88
C LYS A 160 -3.39 25.81 3.33
N GLU A 161 -4.06 24.84 3.96
CA GLU A 161 -4.54 24.97 5.34
C GLU A 161 -3.41 25.17 6.34
N SER A 162 -2.23 24.61 6.05
CA SER A 162 -1.03 24.84 6.87
C SER A 162 -0.39 26.22 6.69
N GLY A 163 -0.97 27.11 5.86
CA GLY A 163 -0.37 28.39 5.48
C GLY A 163 0.88 28.23 4.61
N GLY A 164 0.92 27.20 3.76
CA GLY A 164 1.98 27.02 2.78
C GLY A 164 1.92 28.04 1.66
N ALA A 165 3.08 28.51 1.17
CA ALA A 165 3.15 29.43 0.04
C ALA A 165 2.58 28.77 -1.23
N ILE A 166 1.97 29.59 -2.09
CA ILE A 166 1.34 29.14 -3.35
C ILE A 166 1.90 29.97 -4.50
N GLU A 167 2.31 29.30 -5.56
CA GLU A 167 2.60 29.90 -6.86
C GLU A 167 1.43 29.64 -7.83
N THR A 168 1.22 30.54 -8.79
CA THR A 168 0.23 30.43 -9.86
C THR A 168 0.89 30.53 -11.22
N GLY A 169 0.20 30.03 -12.26
CA GLY A 169 0.72 30.09 -13.62
C GLY A 169 1.58 28.89 -13.99
N PHE A 170 2.40 29.06 -15.02
CA PHE A 170 3.25 27.98 -15.54
C PHE A 170 4.47 27.75 -14.62
N GLN A 171 4.81 26.47 -14.44
CA GLN A 171 6.09 26.15 -13.83
C GLN A 171 7.25 26.71 -14.66
N LYS A 172 8.34 27.07 -14.00
CA LYS A 172 9.60 27.31 -14.68
C LYS A 172 10.08 25.98 -15.29
N ASP A 173 10.59 26.01 -16.51
CA ASP A 173 11.16 24.82 -17.13
C ASP A 173 12.26 24.24 -16.21
N PRO A 174 12.10 23.02 -15.72
CA PRO A 174 13.11 22.42 -14.88
C PRO A 174 14.41 22.24 -15.70
N LYS A 175 15.55 22.50 -15.07
CA LYS A 175 16.83 22.15 -15.67
C LYS A 175 16.87 20.62 -15.86
N PRO A 176 17.11 20.13 -17.08
CA PRO A 176 17.22 18.70 -17.31
C PRO A 176 18.28 18.09 -16.39
N SER A 177 17.98 16.93 -15.81
CA SER A 177 18.92 16.21 -14.97
C SER A 177 19.90 15.36 -15.82
N THR A 178 20.93 14.85 -15.17
CA THR A 178 21.93 13.97 -15.78
C THR A 178 21.62 12.49 -15.61
N ILE A 179 20.38 12.14 -15.22
CA ILE A 179 19.95 10.75 -15.04
C ILE A 179 20.08 9.97 -16.35
N THR A 180 20.55 8.74 -16.26
CA THR A 180 20.79 7.85 -17.39
C THR A 180 20.11 6.50 -17.18
N LYS A 181 20.05 5.66 -18.22
CA LYS A 181 19.54 4.28 -18.11
C LYS A 181 20.25 3.44 -17.05
N LYS A 182 21.47 3.78 -16.65
CA LYS A 182 22.23 3.08 -15.60
C LYS A 182 21.64 3.34 -14.21
N ASP A 183 20.96 4.46 -14.03
CA ASP A 183 20.35 4.87 -12.76
C ASP A 183 18.98 4.19 -12.57
N ILE A 184 18.37 3.70 -13.65
CA ILE A 184 17.08 3.00 -13.60
C ILE A 184 17.28 1.54 -13.19
N LYS A 185 16.80 1.20 -11.99
CA LYS A 185 16.90 -0.13 -11.37
C LYS A 185 15.50 -0.73 -11.21
N LEU A 186 15.03 -1.44 -12.23
CA LEU A 186 13.69 -2.03 -12.21
C LEU A 186 13.52 -2.99 -11.02
N ASN A 187 12.70 -2.61 -10.04
CA ASN A 187 12.46 -3.36 -8.83
C ASN A 187 11.33 -4.40 -9.05
N SER A 188 11.70 -5.68 -9.21
CA SER A 188 10.72 -6.77 -9.40
C SER A 188 9.94 -7.13 -8.13
N LYS A 189 10.37 -6.67 -6.96
CA LYS A 189 9.72 -7.00 -5.67
C LYS A 189 8.43 -6.21 -5.42
N VAL A 190 8.18 -5.17 -6.20
CA VAL A 190 7.01 -4.27 -6.00
C VAL A 190 5.92 -4.46 -7.05
N ILE A 191 6.10 -5.39 -7.99
CA ILE A 191 5.16 -5.68 -9.06
C ILE A 191 4.73 -7.14 -9.05
N ALA A 192 3.45 -7.38 -9.34
CA ALA A 192 2.90 -8.71 -9.64
C ALA A 192 2.40 -8.78 -11.08
N ASN A 193 2.30 -9.97 -11.61
CA ASN A 193 1.72 -10.29 -12.91
C ASN A 193 0.71 -11.45 -12.76
N LYS A 194 -0.08 -11.71 -13.80
CA LYS A 194 -1.11 -12.74 -13.78
C LYS A 194 -0.58 -14.15 -13.53
N HIS A 195 0.64 -14.47 -14.00
CA HIS A 195 1.23 -15.79 -13.78
C HIS A 195 1.57 -16.03 -12.31
N LEU A 196 2.17 -15.04 -11.64
CA LEU A 196 2.40 -15.10 -10.20
C LEU A 196 1.06 -15.28 -9.46
N ILE A 197 0.06 -14.44 -9.77
CA ILE A 197 -1.24 -14.50 -9.09
C ILE A 197 -1.88 -15.87 -9.29
N TYR A 198 -1.90 -16.39 -10.51
CA TYR A 198 -2.47 -17.71 -10.78
C TYR A 198 -1.76 -18.82 -9.98
N SER A 199 -0.43 -18.76 -9.86
CA SER A 199 0.34 -19.77 -9.12
C SER A 199 0.12 -19.73 -7.60
N ILE A 200 -0.40 -18.62 -7.05
CA ILE A 200 -0.55 -18.44 -5.59
C ILE A 200 -2.02 -18.42 -5.13
N LEU A 201 -2.99 -18.71 -6.01
CA LEU A 201 -4.43 -18.62 -5.67
C LEU A 201 -4.83 -19.44 -4.43
N SER A 202 -4.13 -20.55 -4.16
CA SER A 202 -4.36 -21.41 -3.00
C SER A 202 -3.29 -21.28 -1.91
N ASP A 203 -2.32 -20.39 -2.07
CA ASP A 203 -1.22 -20.20 -1.11
C ASP A 203 -1.61 -19.21 -0.02
N LYS A 204 -1.79 -19.70 1.20
CA LYS A 204 -2.18 -18.89 2.38
C LYS A 204 -1.12 -17.89 2.84
N ASN A 205 0.10 -17.96 2.31
CA ASN A 205 1.14 -16.95 2.57
C ASN A 205 0.91 -15.65 1.81
N TYR A 206 0.01 -15.67 0.83
CA TYR A 206 -0.37 -14.51 0.03
C TYR A 206 -1.81 -14.11 0.29
N ILE A 207 -2.08 -12.83 0.12
CA ILE A 207 -3.42 -12.26 0.16
C ILE A 207 -3.63 -11.36 -1.05
N LEU A 208 -4.70 -11.61 -1.80
CA LEU A 208 -5.13 -10.75 -2.90
C LEU A 208 -6.14 -9.75 -2.38
N ILE A 209 -5.98 -8.48 -2.74
CA ILE A 209 -6.90 -7.41 -2.34
C ILE A 209 -7.41 -6.67 -3.57
N ASP A 210 -8.71 -6.73 -3.75
CA ASP A 210 -9.42 -5.93 -4.76
C ASP A 210 -9.74 -4.55 -4.18
N ASN A 211 -9.18 -3.51 -4.78
CA ASN A 211 -9.35 -2.13 -4.34
C ASN A 211 -10.40 -1.35 -5.15
N ARG A 212 -11.19 -2.05 -5.97
CA ARG A 212 -12.27 -1.46 -6.76
C ARG A 212 -13.48 -1.12 -5.88
N THR A 213 -14.51 -0.58 -6.51
CA THR A 213 -15.81 -0.42 -5.85
C THR A 213 -16.46 -1.78 -5.58
N GLN A 214 -17.34 -1.85 -4.59
CA GLN A 214 -18.10 -3.07 -4.29
C GLN A 214 -18.89 -3.55 -5.52
N LYS A 215 -19.45 -2.64 -6.31
CA LYS A 215 -20.17 -2.99 -7.56
C LYS A 215 -19.25 -3.70 -8.57
N GLU A 216 -18.02 -3.22 -8.75
CA GLU A 216 -17.03 -3.87 -9.65
C GLU A 216 -16.63 -5.26 -9.13
N TYR A 217 -16.44 -5.40 -7.80
CA TYR A 217 -16.14 -6.66 -7.17
C TYR A 217 -17.25 -7.71 -7.43
N HIS A 218 -18.51 -7.31 -7.36
CA HIS A 218 -19.68 -8.14 -7.62
C HIS A 218 -20.10 -8.22 -9.11
N GLY A 219 -19.25 -7.82 -10.04
CA GLY A 219 -19.46 -8.10 -11.46
C GLY A 219 -19.74 -6.91 -12.37
N ALA A 220 -19.87 -5.68 -11.86
CA ALA A 220 -20.02 -4.51 -12.73
C ALA A 220 -18.73 -4.25 -13.55
N ILE A 221 -18.91 -3.80 -14.80
CA ILE A 221 -17.80 -3.57 -15.76
C ILE A 221 -17.76 -2.11 -16.27
N PRO A 222 -17.72 -1.10 -15.40
CA PRO A 222 -17.86 0.31 -15.80
C PRO A 222 -16.76 0.81 -16.75
N TYR A 223 -15.63 0.10 -16.83
CA TYR A 223 -14.46 0.50 -17.64
C TYR A 223 -14.17 -0.45 -18.82
N GLY A 224 -15.18 -1.20 -19.26
CA GLY A 224 -15.12 -2.03 -20.47
C GLY A 224 -14.24 -3.27 -20.33
N SER A 225 -14.22 -3.90 -19.15
CA SER A 225 -13.62 -5.22 -18.98
C SER A 225 -14.48 -6.28 -19.70
N PRO A 226 -13.89 -7.31 -20.32
CA PRO A 226 -14.65 -8.33 -21.04
C PRO A 226 -15.48 -9.23 -20.11
N ARG A 227 -15.06 -9.39 -18.85
CA ARG A 227 -15.79 -10.19 -17.84
C ARG A 227 -15.93 -9.38 -16.54
N GLY A 228 -17.03 -9.55 -15.83
CA GLY A 228 -17.26 -9.03 -14.50
C GLY A 228 -16.86 -10.02 -13.40
N GLY A 229 -16.79 -9.57 -12.15
CA GLY A 229 -16.38 -10.37 -11.00
C GLY A 229 -15.03 -9.97 -10.45
N HIS A 230 -14.38 -10.88 -9.71
CA HIS A 230 -13.08 -10.67 -9.06
C HIS A 230 -12.18 -11.92 -9.17
N ILE A 231 -10.90 -11.77 -8.84
CA ILE A 231 -9.95 -12.88 -8.78
C ILE A 231 -10.34 -13.78 -7.60
N PRO A 232 -10.37 -15.12 -7.77
CA PRO A 232 -10.76 -16.02 -6.69
C PRO A 232 -9.97 -15.81 -5.40
N ASN A 233 -10.68 -15.92 -4.29
CA ASN A 233 -10.16 -15.67 -2.94
C ASN A 233 -9.66 -14.24 -2.67
N ALA A 234 -9.89 -13.28 -3.56
CA ALA A 234 -9.53 -11.90 -3.31
C ALA A 234 -10.45 -11.27 -2.25
N MET A 235 -9.85 -10.61 -1.26
CA MET A 235 -10.57 -9.78 -0.31
C MET A 235 -10.92 -8.43 -0.92
N HIS A 236 -12.06 -7.87 -0.55
CA HIS A 236 -12.44 -6.52 -0.97
C HIS A 236 -12.09 -5.49 0.10
N ILE A 237 -11.25 -4.52 -0.26
CA ILE A 237 -11.03 -3.30 0.51
C ILE A 237 -11.07 -2.12 -0.46
N HIS A 238 -12.13 -1.33 -0.39
CA HIS A 238 -12.25 -0.16 -1.24
C HIS A 238 -11.17 0.87 -0.88
N TRP A 239 -10.36 1.30 -1.85
CA TRP A 239 -9.19 2.14 -1.57
C TRP A 239 -9.51 3.44 -0.77
N PRO A 240 -10.68 4.13 -0.93
CA PRO A 240 -11.00 5.31 -0.12
C PRO A 240 -11.14 5.03 1.39
N ASP A 241 -11.37 3.76 1.76
CA ASP A 241 -11.50 3.38 3.17
C ASP A 241 -10.23 3.60 4.00
N PHE A 242 -9.10 3.81 3.33
CA PHE A 242 -7.83 4.16 3.99
C PHE A 242 -7.75 5.62 4.42
N PHE A 243 -8.62 6.50 3.94
CA PHE A 243 -8.53 7.95 4.11
C PHE A 243 -9.64 8.52 4.99
N ASN A 244 -9.34 9.65 5.62
CA ASN A 244 -10.31 10.53 6.25
C ASN A 244 -11.02 11.38 5.18
N LYS A 245 -12.10 12.06 5.58
CA LYS A 245 -12.88 12.92 4.66
C LYS A 245 -12.08 14.09 4.09
N ASP A 246 -11.10 14.58 4.83
CA ASP A 246 -10.17 15.65 4.41
C ASP A 246 -9.03 15.15 3.49
N GLY A 247 -9.06 13.87 3.13
CA GLY A 247 -8.05 13.24 2.27
C GLY A 247 -6.73 12.90 2.94
N THR A 248 -6.59 13.14 4.24
CA THR A 248 -5.46 12.65 5.02
C THR A 248 -5.55 11.13 5.22
N LEU A 249 -4.41 10.49 5.36
CA LEU A 249 -4.36 9.06 5.66
C LEU A 249 -4.90 8.82 7.09
N LYS A 250 -5.71 7.78 7.29
CA LYS A 250 -6.11 7.37 8.63
C LYS A 250 -4.90 7.04 9.49
N SER A 251 -5.02 7.24 10.80
CA SER A 251 -3.96 6.88 11.75
C SER A 251 -3.57 5.41 11.64
N LYS A 252 -2.30 5.08 11.91
CA LYS A 252 -1.82 3.68 11.89
C LYS A 252 -2.71 2.73 12.69
N PRO A 253 -3.16 3.05 13.93
CA PRO A 253 -4.09 2.19 14.66
C PRO A 253 -5.40 1.93 13.92
N ASN A 254 -5.98 2.94 13.29
CA ASN A 254 -7.23 2.79 12.53
C ASN A 254 -7.01 1.94 11.26
N LEU A 255 -5.88 2.10 10.58
CA LEU A 255 -5.52 1.29 9.42
C LEU A 255 -5.28 -0.18 9.83
N PHE A 256 -4.55 -0.43 10.93
CA PHE A 256 -4.36 -1.79 11.42
C PHE A 256 -5.68 -2.44 11.84
N ASN A 257 -6.59 -1.71 12.46
CA ASN A 257 -7.91 -2.21 12.80
C ASN A 257 -8.72 -2.59 11.54
N LEU A 258 -8.66 -1.77 10.47
CA LEU A 258 -9.29 -2.08 9.19
C LEU A 258 -8.71 -3.36 8.58
N ILE A 259 -7.39 -3.49 8.56
CA ILE A 259 -6.65 -4.64 8.01
C ILE A 259 -6.97 -5.92 8.82
N GLN A 260 -6.99 -5.82 10.14
CA GLN A 260 -7.32 -6.93 11.03
C GLN A 260 -8.78 -7.40 10.84
N LYS A 261 -9.72 -6.47 10.72
CA LYS A 261 -11.13 -6.79 10.44
C LYS A 261 -11.30 -7.49 9.09
N ALA A 262 -10.46 -7.18 8.11
CA ALA A 262 -10.41 -7.89 6.83
C ALA A 262 -9.71 -9.27 6.94
N GLY A 263 -9.20 -9.68 8.11
CA GLY A 263 -8.58 -10.99 8.31
C GLY A 263 -7.14 -11.13 7.80
N ILE A 264 -6.49 -10.03 7.42
CA ILE A 264 -5.12 -10.03 6.89
C ILE A 264 -4.12 -10.26 8.03
N GLN A 265 -3.20 -11.21 7.85
CA GLN A 265 -2.19 -11.56 8.84
C GLN A 265 -0.87 -10.83 8.60
N PRO A 266 -0.10 -10.51 9.65
CA PRO A 266 1.14 -9.73 9.55
C PRO A 266 2.23 -10.34 8.67
N ASN A 267 2.25 -11.67 8.54
CA ASN A 267 3.28 -12.41 7.81
C ASN A 267 2.94 -12.68 6.35
N GLN A 268 1.73 -12.33 5.91
CA GLN A 268 1.30 -12.52 4.52
C GLN A 268 1.93 -11.48 3.59
N GLU A 269 2.26 -11.90 2.38
CA GLU A 269 2.62 -10.98 1.29
C GLU A 269 1.33 -10.53 0.57
N ILE A 270 1.16 -9.23 0.44
CA ILE A 270 -0.05 -8.63 -0.11
C ILE A 270 0.13 -8.38 -1.61
N ILE A 271 -0.87 -8.74 -2.40
CA ILE A 271 -0.96 -8.32 -3.80
C ILE A 271 -2.25 -7.51 -3.96
N VAL A 272 -2.10 -6.26 -4.33
CA VAL A 272 -3.21 -5.34 -4.57
C VAL A 272 -3.50 -5.22 -6.06
N TYR A 273 -4.78 -5.14 -6.43
CA TYR A 273 -5.21 -4.87 -7.79
C TYR A 273 -6.45 -3.99 -7.83
N CYS A 274 -6.70 -3.39 -8.99
CA CYS A 274 -7.96 -2.69 -9.26
C CYS A 274 -8.43 -2.98 -10.69
N THR A 275 -8.83 -1.99 -11.49
CA THR A 275 -9.17 -2.22 -12.90
C THR A 275 -7.94 -2.14 -13.81
N GLY A 276 -7.06 -1.16 -13.62
CA GLY A 276 -5.85 -0.94 -14.44
C GLY A 276 -4.68 -0.42 -13.62
N GLY A 277 -4.49 -0.89 -12.37
CA GLY A 277 -3.28 -0.68 -11.56
C GLY A 277 -3.09 0.73 -10.97
N VAL A 278 -4.08 1.63 -11.06
CA VAL A 278 -3.95 3.02 -10.57
C VAL A 278 -4.43 3.16 -9.13
N ARG A 279 -5.68 2.81 -8.85
CA ARG A 279 -6.27 2.85 -7.50
C ARG A 279 -5.53 1.91 -6.54
N SER A 280 -5.15 0.73 -7.03
CA SER A 280 -4.37 -0.24 -6.26
C SER A 280 -2.95 0.23 -5.97
N ALA A 281 -2.37 1.11 -6.78
CA ALA A 281 -1.09 1.70 -6.47
C ALA A 281 -1.15 2.62 -5.24
N MET A 282 -2.29 3.26 -4.95
CA MET A 282 -2.49 3.97 -3.69
C MET A 282 -2.64 2.99 -2.51
N ALA A 283 -3.35 1.88 -2.68
CA ALA A 283 -3.39 0.82 -1.68
C ALA A 283 -1.99 0.22 -1.43
N TYR A 284 -1.20 0.01 -2.49
CA TYR A 284 0.20 -0.38 -2.38
C TYR A 284 0.98 0.58 -1.45
N PHE A 285 0.86 1.89 -1.67
CA PHE A 285 1.48 2.89 -0.80
C PHE A 285 1.08 2.71 0.67
N VAL A 286 -0.21 2.52 0.95
CA VAL A 286 -0.71 2.37 2.34
C VAL A 286 -0.11 1.12 3.00
N PHE A 287 -0.10 -0.03 2.33
CA PHE A 287 0.49 -1.24 2.88
C PHE A 287 2.02 -1.13 3.05
N ARG A 288 2.71 -0.44 2.12
CA ARG A 288 4.13 -0.10 2.26
C ARG A 288 4.37 0.77 3.48
N TYR A 289 3.56 1.80 3.69
CA TYR A 289 3.64 2.70 4.85
C TYR A 289 3.43 1.94 6.17
N LEU A 290 2.58 0.93 6.18
CA LEU A 290 2.34 0.06 7.33
C LEU A 290 3.41 -1.03 7.53
N GLY A 291 4.35 -1.19 6.59
CA GLY A 291 5.47 -2.13 6.71
C GLY A 291 5.24 -3.51 6.12
N PHE A 292 4.14 -3.73 5.42
CA PHE A 292 3.89 -5.01 4.75
C PHE A 292 4.77 -5.20 3.51
N LYS A 293 5.02 -6.46 3.19
CA LYS A 293 5.46 -6.85 1.85
C LYS A 293 4.26 -6.75 0.93
N VAL A 294 4.35 -5.93 -0.09
CA VAL A 294 3.23 -5.69 -1.00
C VAL A 294 3.71 -5.53 -2.44
N ARG A 295 2.91 -6.02 -3.36
CA ARG A 295 3.07 -5.83 -4.82
C ARG A 295 1.80 -5.25 -5.41
N ASN A 296 1.95 -4.39 -6.40
CA ASN A 296 0.83 -3.95 -7.22
C ASN A 296 0.77 -4.78 -8.51
N TYR A 297 -0.39 -5.34 -8.82
CA TYR A 297 -0.65 -6.00 -10.09
C TYR A 297 -0.98 -4.93 -11.14
N ASP A 298 -0.02 -4.63 -11.99
CA ASP A 298 -0.09 -3.52 -12.95
C ASP A 298 -1.22 -3.72 -13.97
N GLY A 299 -1.32 -4.90 -14.59
CA GLY A 299 -2.38 -5.25 -15.54
C GLY A 299 -3.78 -5.31 -14.92
N SER A 300 -3.84 -5.65 -13.64
CA SER A 300 -5.08 -5.67 -12.84
C SER A 300 -6.23 -6.44 -13.51
N TRP A 301 -7.49 -6.01 -13.27
CA TRP A 301 -8.67 -6.67 -13.80
C TRP A 301 -8.73 -6.65 -15.33
N TRP A 302 -8.22 -5.63 -15.98
CA TRP A 302 -8.14 -5.61 -17.46
C TRP A 302 -7.30 -6.76 -18.01
N ASP A 303 -6.18 -7.09 -17.39
CA ASP A 303 -5.32 -8.20 -17.81
C ASP A 303 -5.90 -9.56 -17.40
N TRP A 304 -6.45 -9.66 -16.18
CA TRP A 304 -7.03 -10.90 -15.68
C TRP A 304 -8.29 -11.29 -16.44
N SER A 305 -9.23 -10.37 -16.60
CA SER A 305 -10.52 -10.64 -17.24
C SER A 305 -10.43 -10.90 -18.74
N GLN A 306 -9.34 -10.47 -19.38
CA GLN A 306 -9.10 -10.70 -20.81
C GLN A 306 -8.80 -12.16 -21.13
N ASP A 307 -8.21 -12.90 -20.19
CA ASP A 307 -7.84 -14.30 -20.39
C ASP A 307 -9.01 -15.23 -20.01
N PRO A 308 -9.68 -15.90 -20.99
CA PRO A 308 -10.85 -16.72 -20.71
C PRO A 308 -10.54 -17.97 -19.87
N ASN A 309 -9.28 -18.39 -19.82
CA ASN A 309 -8.84 -19.56 -19.05
C ASN A 309 -8.59 -19.25 -17.57
N LEU A 310 -8.52 -17.96 -17.19
CA LEU A 310 -8.33 -17.60 -15.79
C LEU A 310 -9.67 -17.63 -15.04
N PRO A 311 -9.69 -18.20 -13.82
CA PRO A 311 -10.90 -18.29 -13.02
C PRO A 311 -11.34 -16.93 -12.51
N ILE A 312 -12.64 -16.77 -12.32
CA ILE A 312 -13.26 -15.59 -11.70
C ILE A 312 -14.34 -16.03 -10.73
N GLU A 313 -14.57 -15.21 -9.71
CA GLU A 313 -15.72 -15.31 -8.82
C GLU A 313 -16.65 -14.12 -9.06
N VAL A 314 -17.95 -14.36 -8.95
CA VAL A 314 -19.01 -13.37 -8.98
C VAL A 314 -19.79 -13.55 -7.69
N GLY A 315 -19.78 -12.54 -6.82
CA GLY A 315 -20.40 -12.60 -5.49
C GLY A 315 -21.83 -12.06 -5.46
#